data_0f32679db9fc540313090ad2cbca6817
#
_entry.id   0f32679db9fc540313090ad2cbca6817
#
_cell.length_a   1.000
_cell.length_b   1.000
_cell.length_c   1.000
_cell.angle_alpha   90.00
_cell.angle_beta   90.00
_cell.angle_gamma   90.00
#
_symmetry.space_group_name_H-M   'P 1'
#
loop_
_entity.id
_entity.type
_entity.pdbx_description
1 polymer ?
#
loop_
_entity_poly.entity_id
_entity_poly.type
_entity_poly.pdbx_seq_one_letter_code
_entity_poly.pdbx_strand_id
1 'polypeptide(L)'
;MNQALQIGPLSLPYPVLLALVGIALGGFVASRLARASGTEVEPTLTYMLLVGLVAARLAYVLRWHDQYFDLPLSILNIRDGGWEPAAGVVAAMLFGLQRARRQAGLRKPVLAAAFATGAVLLLGGIATFLVASSAVRLPPLSLSSLDGRSVSLADFAGKPTVVNLWATWCPP
;
A
#
# COMPACT_ATOMS: atom_id res chain seq x y z
N MET A 1 6.79 16.21 0.95
CA MET A 1 6.59 15.67 2.32
C MET A 1 6.80 14.16 2.26
N ASN A 2 7.62 13.61 3.15
CA ASN A 2 7.87 12.16 3.17
C ASN A 2 6.57 11.44 3.55
N GLN A 3 5.95 10.80 2.57
CA GLN A 3 4.77 9.94 2.81
C GLN A 3 5.19 8.58 3.40
N ALA A 4 6.23 8.58 4.22
CA ALA A 4 6.80 7.41 4.86
C ALA A 4 7.31 7.74 6.25
N LEU A 5 7.14 6.81 7.17
CA LEU A 5 7.75 6.83 8.49
C LEU A 5 9.19 6.30 8.36
N GLN A 6 10.16 7.10 8.76
CA GLN A 6 11.56 6.69 8.79
C GLN A 6 11.95 6.24 10.19
N ILE A 7 12.39 4.99 10.32
CA ILE A 7 12.91 4.39 11.56
C ILE A 7 14.32 3.91 11.25
N GLY A 8 15.32 4.78 11.49
CA GLY A 8 16.71 4.51 11.10
C GLY A 8 16.83 4.32 9.57
N PRO A 9 17.41 3.21 9.10
CA PRO A 9 17.57 2.93 7.68
C PRO A 9 16.26 2.43 7.00
N LEU A 10 15.20 2.15 7.77
CA LEU A 10 13.95 1.63 7.28
C LEU A 10 12.97 2.76 6.98
N SER A 11 12.51 2.84 5.74
CA SER A 11 11.46 3.77 5.29
C SER A 11 10.18 2.98 5.00
N LEU A 12 9.14 3.18 5.84
CA LEU A 12 7.84 2.52 5.70
C LEU A 12 6.81 3.51 5.17
N PRO A 13 6.30 3.32 3.94
CA PRO A 13 5.22 4.14 3.40
C PRO A 13 3.96 4.09 4.26
N TYR A 14 3.30 5.22 4.48
CA TYR A 14 2.06 5.28 5.27
C TYR A 14 0.97 4.29 4.79
N PRO A 15 0.73 4.06 3.49
CA PRO A 15 -0.23 3.06 3.05
C PRO A 15 0.08 1.64 3.55
N VAL A 16 1.37 1.28 3.61
CA VAL A 16 1.80 -0.04 4.13
C VAL A 16 1.56 -0.13 5.63
N LEU A 17 1.86 0.93 6.37
CA LEU A 17 1.58 0.99 7.81
C LEU A 17 0.09 0.87 8.11
N LEU A 18 -0.75 1.59 7.37
CA LEU A 18 -2.20 1.51 7.50
C LEU A 18 -2.72 0.11 7.19
N ALA A 19 -2.18 -0.56 6.17
CA ALA A 19 -2.54 -1.93 5.84
C ALA A 19 -2.16 -2.89 6.97
N LEU A 20 -0.95 -2.79 7.51
CA LEU A 20 -0.49 -3.63 8.64
C LEU A 20 -1.36 -3.42 9.89
N VAL A 21 -1.63 -2.17 10.26
CA VAL A 21 -2.49 -1.83 11.40
C VAL A 21 -3.91 -2.34 11.17
N GLY A 22 -4.45 -2.15 9.96
CA GLY A 22 -5.79 -2.61 9.59
C GLY A 22 -5.92 -4.13 9.68
N ILE A 23 -4.94 -4.87 9.13
CA ILE A 23 -4.91 -6.34 9.19
C ILE A 23 -4.79 -6.82 10.64
N ALA A 24 -3.91 -6.22 11.44
CA ALA A 24 -3.74 -6.58 12.84
C ALA A 24 -5.00 -6.33 13.66
N LEU A 25 -5.64 -5.17 13.51
CA LEU A 25 -6.88 -4.81 14.20
C LEU A 25 -8.03 -5.70 13.73
N GLY A 26 -8.17 -5.91 12.43
CA GLY A 26 -9.20 -6.79 11.86
C GLY A 26 -9.05 -8.22 12.35
N GLY A 27 -7.83 -8.75 12.37
CA GLY A 27 -7.52 -10.06 12.92
C GLY A 27 -7.84 -10.17 14.42
N PHE A 28 -7.47 -9.16 15.19
CA PHE A 28 -7.78 -9.10 16.64
C PHE A 28 -9.29 -9.12 16.90
N VAL A 29 -10.07 -8.28 16.21
CA VAL A 29 -11.53 -8.22 16.35
C VAL A 29 -12.16 -9.56 15.95
N ALA A 30 -11.72 -10.14 14.81
CA ALA A 30 -12.22 -11.43 14.35
C ALA A 30 -11.95 -12.56 15.36
N SER A 31 -10.72 -12.64 15.89
CA SER A 31 -10.34 -13.64 16.88
C SER A 31 -11.13 -13.49 18.19
N ARG A 32 -11.43 -12.26 18.61
CA ARG A 32 -12.29 -12.02 19.79
C ARG A 32 -13.72 -12.54 19.57
N LEU A 33 -14.32 -12.24 18.42
CA LEU A 33 -15.67 -12.69 18.07
C LEU A 33 -15.73 -14.21 17.86
N ALA A 34 -14.72 -14.80 17.25
CA ALA A 34 -14.63 -16.23 17.00
C ALA A 34 -14.54 -17.03 18.31
N ARG A 35 -13.72 -16.57 19.27
CA ARG A 35 -13.61 -17.20 20.59
C ARG A 35 -14.94 -17.20 21.33
N ALA A 36 -15.72 -16.12 21.25
CA ALA A 36 -17.03 -16.04 21.87
C ALA A 36 -18.03 -17.05 21.27
N SER A 37 -17.84 -17.50 20.03
CA SER A 37 -18.69 -18.47 19.34
C SER A 37 -18.07 -19.88 19.23
N GLY A 38 -16.91 -20.12 19.85
CA GLY A 38 -16.20 -21.41 19.78
C GLY A 38 -15.72 -21.77 18.37
N THR A 39 -15.48 -20.77 17.52
CA THR A 39 -15.04 -20.98 16.12
C THR A 39 -13.56 -20.62 15.99
N GLU A 40 -12.79 -21.43 15.26
CA GLU A 40 -11.41 -21.12 14.90
C GLU A 40 -11.39 -20.29 13.61
N VAL A 41 -10.98 -19.02 13.72
CA VAL A 41 -10.90 -18.10 12.58
C VAL A 41 -9.47 -17.91 12.06
N GLU A 42 -8.47 -18.15 12.89
CA GLU A 42 -7.05 -17.92 12.59
C GLU A 42 -6.59 -18.57 11.29
N PRO A 43 -6.89 -19.86 11.01
CA PRO A 43 -6.51 -20.48 9.74
C PRO A 43 -7.13 -19.79 8.54
N THR A 44 -8.40 -19.35 8.67
CA THR A 44 -9.10 -18.66 7.58
C THR A 44 -8.46 -17.30 7.28
N LEU A 45 -8.11 -16.51 8.31
CA LEU A 45 -7.43 -15.22 8.14
C LEU A 45 -6.04 -15.38 7.52
N THR A 46 -5.31 -16.41 7.95
CA THR A 46 -3.98 -16.72 7.37
C THR A 46 -4.10 -17.06 5.88
N TYR A 47 -5.05 -17.92 5.51
CA TYR A 47 -5.28 -18.24 4.09
C TYR A 47 -5.78 -17.03 3.28
N MET A 48 -6.62 -16.18 3.85
CA MET A 48 -7.04 -14.92 3.21
C MET A 48 -5.84 -14.03 2.89
N LEU A 49 -4.91 -13.88 3.85
CA LEU A 49 -3.69 -13.11 3.66
C LEU A 49 -2.80 -13.72 2.55
N LEU A 50 -2.56 -15.03 2.59
CA LEU A 50 -1.75 -15.72 1.60
C LEU A 50 -2.35 -15.63 0.20
N VAL A 51 -3.65 -15.90 0.06
CA VAL A 51 -4.38 -15.79 -1.22
C VAL A 51 -4.32 -14.36 -1.73
N GLY A 52 -4.52 -13.37 -0.85
CA GLY A 52 -4.42 -11.96 -1.20
C GLY A 52 -3.04 -11.56 -1.70
N LEU A 53 -1.97 -11.98 -1.01
CA LEU A 53 -0.59 -11.70 -1.42
C LEU A 53 -0.27 -12.35 -2.78
N VAL A 54 -0.58 -13.63 -2.94
CA VAL A 54 -0.34 -14.33 -4.21
C VAL A 54 -1.11 -13.68 -5.35
N ALA A 55 -2.38 -13.35 -5.16
CA ALA A 55 -3.21 -12.70 -6.18
C ALA A 55 -2.70 -11.30 -6.53
N ALA A 56 -2.28 -10.50 -5.54
CA ALA A 56 -1.70 -9.19 -5.77
C ALA A 56 -0.43 -9.25 -6.62
N ARG A 57 0.44 -10.23 -6.34
CA ARG A 57 1.67 -10.45 -7.11
C ARG A 57 1.38 -10.92 -8.52
N LEU A 58 0.53 -11.95 -8.67
CA LEU A 58 0.16 -12.47 -9.98
C LEU A 58 -0.51 -11.42 -10.86
N ALA A 59 -1.43 -10.62 -10.31
CA ALA A 59 -2.09 -9.55 -11.05
C ALA A 59 -1.09 -8.50 -11.54
N TYR A 60 -0.11 -8.13 -10.73
CA TYR A 60 0.95 -7.22 -11.14
C TYR A 60 1.81 -7.80 -12.26
N VAL A 61 2.28 -9.04 -12.11
CA VAL A 61 3.09 -9.72 -13.12
C VAL A 61 2.32 -9.87 -14.44
N LEU A 62 1.02 -10.21 -14.39
CA LEU A 62 0.18 -10.30 -15.59
C LEU A 62 -0.01 -8.95 -16.27
N ARG A 63 -0.14 -7.88 -15.51
CA ARG A 63 -0.29 -6.51 -16.04
C ARG A 63 0.97 -6.01 -16.74
N TRP A 64 2.13 -6.37 -16.22
CA TRP A 64 3.44 -5.95 -16.70
C TRP A 64 4.26 -7.12 -17.28
N HIS A 65 3.58 -8.10 -17.89
CA HIS A 65 4.16 -9.37 -18.33
C HIS A 65 5.39 -9.19 -19.23
N ASP A 66 5.41 -8.16 -20.10
CA ASP A 66 6.54 -7.91 -21.01
C ASP A 66 7.88 -7.73 -20.27
N GLN A 67 7.84 -7.19 -19.04
CA GLN A 67 9.05 -6.99 -18.23
C GLN A 67 9.58 -8.28 -17.58
N TYR A 68 8.74 -9.32 -17.52
CA TYR A 68 9.06 -10.59 -16.85
C TYR A 68 9.37 -11.73 -17.83
N PHE A 69 9.10 -11.56 -19.13
CA PHE A 69 9.36 -12.60 -20.14
C PHE A 69 10.84 -12.93 -20.28
N ASP A 70 11.71 -11.93 -20.24
CA ASP A 70 13.16 -12.12 -20.43
C ASP A 70 13.83 -12.81 -19.23
N LEU A 71 13.26 -12.65 -18.03
CA LEU A 71 13.79 -13.18 -16.78
C LEU A 71 12.67 -13.76 -15.89
N PRO A 72 12.15 -14.96 -16.18
CA PRO A 72 10.99 -15.52 -15.49
C PRO A 72 11.21 -15.74 -13.98
N LEU A 73 12.44 -15.91 -13.50
CA LEU A 73 12.76 -15.97 -12.08
C LEU A 73 12.56 -14.63 -11.35
N SER A 74 12.50 -13.52 -12.08
CA SER A 74 12.22 -12.20 -11.50
C SER A 74 10.80 -12.09 -10.94
N ILE A 75 9.88 -12.98 -11.33
CA ILE A 75 8.52 -13.09 -10.75
C ILE A 75 8.59 -13.30 -9.23
N LEU A 76 9.59 -14.03 -8.75
CA LEU A 76 9.80 -14.32 -7.32
C LEU A 76 10.53 -13.17 -6.59
N ASN A 77 11.04 -12.21 -7.31
CA ASN A 77 11.73 -11.07 -6.71
C ASN A 77 10.69 -10.06 -6.16
N ILE A 78 10.43 -10.13 -4.86
CA ILE A 78 9.50 -9.24 -4.17
C ILE A 78 10.07 -7.84 -3.89
N ARG A 79 11.36 -7.60 -4.19
CA ARG A 79 12.06 -6.34 -3.90
C ARG A 79 11.80 -5.25 -4.93
N ASP A 80 11.21 -5.61 -6.08
CA ASP A 80 10.80 -4.69 -7.13
C ASP A 80 9.59 -3.82 -6.75
N GLY A 81 8.96 -4.10 -5.59
CA GLY A 81 7.77 -3.39 -5.13
C GLY A 81 6.51 -3.66 -5.95
N GLY A 82 6.56 -4.60 -6.89
CA GLY A 82 5.49 -4.92 -7.83
C GLY A 82 4.33 -5.68 -7.20
N TRP A 83 3.32 -4.96 -6.73
CA TRP A 83 2.09 -5.51 -6.15
C TRP A 83 0.87 -4.77 -6.70
N GLU A 84 -0.23 -5.50 -6.94
CA GLU A 84 -1.53 -4.91 -7.27
C GLU A 84 -2.49 -5.10 -6.08
N PRO A 85 -2.54 -4.12 -5.14
CA PRO A 85 -3.28 -4.29 -3.88
C PRO A 85 -4.76 -4.54 -4.08
N ALA A 86 -5.37 -3.92 -5.10
CA ALA A 86 -6.80 -4.09 -5.39
C ALA A 86 -7.15 -5.55 -5.70
N ALA A 87 -6.35 -6.20 -6.55
CA ALA A 87 -6.53 -7.62 -6.88
C ALA A 87 -6.35 -8.51 -5.65
N GLY A 88 -5.37 -8.20 -4.80
CA GLY A 88 -5.13 -8.92 -3.55
C GLY A 88 -6.31 -8.83 -2.59
N VAL A 89 -6.85 -7.62 -2.38
CA VAL A 89 -8.02 -7.42 -1.52
C VAL A 89 -9.24 -8.17 -2.05
N VAL A 90 -9.53 -8.07 -3.35
CA VAL A 90 -10.66 -8.77 -3.97
C VAL A 90 -10.52 -10.28 -3.78
N ALA A 91 -9.35 -10.86 -4.05
CA ALA A 91 -9.11 -12.30 -3.90
C ALA A 91 -9.26 -12.76 -2.45
N ALA A 92 -8.69 -12.02 -1.49
CA ALA A 92 -8.83 -12.30 -0.07
C ALA A 92 -10.30 -12.26 0.39
N MET A 93 -11.05 -11.25 -0.06
CA MET A 93 -12.48 -11.11 0.25
C MET A 93 -13.32 -12.25 -0.34
N LEU A 94 -13.09 -12.62 -1.60
CA LEU A 94 -13.78 -13.73 -2.24
C LEU A 94 -13.52 -15.05 -1.53
N PHE A 95 -12.26 -15.30 -1.15
CA PHE A 95 -11.89 -16.49 -0.37
C PHE A 95 -12.59 -16.49 0.99
N GLY A 96 -12.52 -15.39 1.74
CA GLY A 96 -13.18 -15.25 3.04
C GLY A 96 -14.69 -15.44 2.96
N LEU A 97 -15.32 -14.85 1.95
CA LEU A 97 -16.77 -15.01 1.70
C LEU A 97 -17.13 -16.46 1.37
N GLN A 98 -16.34 -17.13 0.54
CA GLN A 98 -16.54 -18.54 0.22
C GLN A 98 -16.45 -19.42 1.47
N ARG A 99 -15.45 -19.18 2.34
CA ARG A 99 -15.31 -19.90 3.60
C ARG A 99 -16.49 -19.63 4.53
N ALA A 100 -16.90 -18.36 4.66
CA ALA A 100 -18.05 -17.95 5.48
C ALA A 100 -19.39 -18.51 4.96
N ARG A 101 -19.54 -18.74 3.66
CA ARG A 101 -20.71 -19.42 3.08
C ARG A 101 -20.76 -20.89 3.48
N ARG A 102 -19.60 -21.56 3.49
CA ARG A 102 -19.50 -22.99 3.86
C ARG A 102 -19.60 -23.23 5.36
N GLN A 103 -19.20 -22.26 6.19
CA GLN A 103 -19.12 -22.37 7.64
C GLN A 103 -19.75 -21.15 8.31
N ALA A 104 -20.99 -21.31 8.80
CA ALA A 104 -21.79 -20.20 9.33
C ALA A 104 -21.11 -19.46 10.51
N GLY A 105 -20.36 -20.18 11.35
CA GLY A 105 -19.60 -19.59 12.46
C GLY A 105 -18.54 -18.56 12.04
N LEU A 106 -18.04 -18.64 10.79
CA LEU A 106 -17.05 -17.71 10.27
C LEU A 106 -17.64 -16.40 9.75
N ARG A 107 -18.95 -16.32 9.50
CA ARG A 107 -19.60 -15.14 8.90
C ARG A 107 -19.33 -13.86 9.66
N LYS A 108 -19.67 -13.87 10.97
CA LYS A 108 -19.48 -12.68 11.83
C LYS A 108 -18.01 -12.30 11.99
N PRO A 109 -17.07 -13.22 12.33
CA PRO A 109 -15.66 -12.90 12.44
C PRO A 109 -15.04 -12.34 11.14
N VAL A 110 -15.30 -12.97 9.99
CA VAL A 110 -14.74 -12.54 8.69
C VAL A 110 -15.29 -11.16 8.28
N LEU A 111 -16.60 -10.92 8.44
CA LEU A 111 -17.18 -9.61 8.15
C LEU A 111 -16.65 -8.53 9.10
N ALA A 112 -16.47 -8.84 10.38
CA ALA A 112 -15.89 -7.91 11.34
C ALA A 112 -14.44 -7.59 11.03
N ALA A 113 -13.62 -8.58 10.61
CA ALA A 113 -12.26 -8.35 10.13
C ALA A 113 -12.25 -7.42 8.93
N ALA A 114 -13.08 -7.71 7.92
CA ALA A 114 -13.17 -6.89 6.71
C ALA A 114 -13.59 -5.45 7.02
N PHE A 115 -14.60 -5.27 7.89
CA PHE A 115 -15.07 -3.95 8.30
C PHE A 115 -14.01 -3.18 9.08
N ALA A 116 -13.37 -3.79 10.07
CA ALA A 116 -12.33 -3.15 10.87
C ALA A 116 -11.12 -2.75 10.02
N THR A 117 -10.64 -3.66 9.15
CA THR A 117 -9.54 -3.37 8.23
C THR A 117 -9.94 -2.25 7.25
N GLY A 118 -11.13 -2.34 6.66
CA GLY A 118 -11.64 -1.33 5.73
C GLY A 118 -11.81 0.05 6.38
N ALA A 119 -12.28 0.10 7.63
CA ALA A 119 -12.40 1.35 8.38
C ALA A 119 -11.04 2.01 8.62
N VAL A 120 -10.01 1.24 9.01
CA VAL A 120 -8.64 1.76 9.18
C VAL A 120 -8.09 2.31 7.87
N LEU A 121 -8.24 1.57 6.77
CA LEU A 121 -7.76 2.00 5.46
C LEU A 121 -8.49 3.25 4.96
N LEU A 122 -9.79 3.31 5.12
CA LEU A 122 -10.61 4.46 4.70
C LEU A 122 -10.28 5.70 5.53
N LEU A 123 -10.35 5.61 6.85
CA LEU A 123 -10.11 6.75 7.74
C LEU A 123 -8.65 7.21 7.67
N GLY A 124 -7.69 6.28 7.65
CA GLY A 124 -6.28 6.58 7.49
C GLY A 124 -5.98 7.17 6.11
N GLY A 125 -6.60 6.66 5.05
CA GLY A 125 -6.48 7.20 3.69
C GLY A 125 -7.03 8.62 3.60
N ILE A 126 -8.20 8.91 4.17
CA ILE A 126 -8.75 10.26 4.25
C ILE A 126 -7.81 11.19 5.02
N ALA A 127 -7.33 10.76 6.19
CA ALA A 127 -6.43 11.56 7.00
C ALA A 127 -5.13 11.90 6.25
N THR A 128 -4.51 10.91 5.59
CA THR A 128 -3.30 11.14 4.79
C THR A 128 -3.56 12.03 3.58
N PHE A 129 -4.72 11.91 2.93
CA PHE A 129 -5.12 12.79 1.83
C PHE A 129 -5.29 14.23 2.28
N LEU A 130 -5.98 14.48 3.38
CA LEU A 130 -6.20 15.82 3.92
C LEU A 130 -4.88 16.50 4.33
N VAL A 131 -3.96 15.73 4.94
CA VAL A 131 -2.63 16.24 5.31
C VAL A 131 -1.76 16.48 4.07
N ALA A 132 -1.81 15.60 3.07
CA ALA A 132 -1.04 15.74 1.83
C ALA A 132 -1.54 16.90 0.96
N SER A 133 -2.83 17.25 1.04
CA SER A 133 -3.43 18.36 0.29
C SER A 133 -2.97 19.74 0.78
N SER A 134 -2.25 19.80 1.90
CA SER A 134 -1.60 21.03 2.34
C SER A 134 -0.51 21.41 1.34
N ALA A 135 -0.71 22.52 0.63
CA ALA A 135 0.16 22.96 -0.45
C ALA A 135 1.63 22.95 -0.06
N VAL A 136 2.44 22.17 -0.77
CA VAL A 136 3.89 22.20 -0.65
C VAL A 136 4.34 23.56 -1.18
N ARG A 137 4.70 24.47 -0.29
CA ARG A 137 5.34 25.72 -0.69
C ARG A 137 6.75 25.40 -1.17
N LEU A 138 7.04 25.79 -2.40
CA LEU A 138 8.41 25.73 -2.90
C LEU A 138 9.28 26.65 -2.04
N PRO A 139 10.43 26.16 -1.51
CA PRO A 139 11.34 27.01 -0.78
C PRO A 139 11.87 28.11 -1.71
N PRO A 140 12.11 29.33 -1.21
CA PRO A 140 12.66 30.43 -2.01
C PRO A 140 14.17 30.21 -2.24
N LEU A 141 14.50 29.18 -3.05
CA LEU A 141 15.87 28.89 -3.44
C LEU A 141 16.18 29.59 -4.76
N SER A 142 17.26 30.36 -4.79
CA SER A 142 17.84 30.86 -6.03
C SER A 142 18.84 29.85 -6.57
N LEU A 143 18.63 29.43 -7.81
CA LEU A 143 19.45 28.50 -8.54
C LEU A 143 20.17 29.24 -9.67
N SER A 144 21.38 28.80 -10.00
CA SER A 144 22.08 29.28 -11.18
C SER A 144 21.73 28.41 -12.39
N SER A 145 21.18 29.01 -13.44
CA SER A 145 20.99 28.34 -14.70
C SER A 145 22.32 28.03 -15.36
N LEU A 146 22.37 27.09 -16.33
CA LEU A 146 23.57 26.75 -17.09
C LEU A 146 24.13 27.95 -17.87
N ASP A 147 23.29 28.91 -18.22
CA ASP A 147 23.66 30.18 -18.87
C ASP A 147 24.10 31.29 -17.87
N GLY A 148 24.26 30.93 -16.58
CA GLY A 148 24.71 31.87 -15.54
C GLY A 148 23.61 32.80 -15.00
N ARG A 149 22.35 32.69 -15.47
CA ARG A 149 21.24 33.49 -14.96
C ARG A 149 20.75 32.97 -13.63
N SER A 150 20.39 33.86 -12.68
CA SER A 150 19.73 33.48 -11.45
C SER A 150 18.25 33.22 -11.72
N VAL A 151 17.76 32.05 -11.32
CA VAL A 151 16.36 31.62 -11.42
C VAL A 151 15.87 31.25 -10.04
N SER A 152 14.74 31.79 -9.62
CA SER A 152 14.11 31.44 -8.33
C SER A 152 13.08 30.33 -8.52
N LEU A 153 13.07 29.36 -7.63
CA LEU A 153 11.99 28.35 -7.62
C LEU A 153 10.61 28.99 -7.36
N ALA A 154 10.58 30.17 -6.72
CA ALA A 154 9.35 30.90 -6.50
C ALA A 154 8.69 31.40 -7.80
N ASP A 155 9.48 31.59 -8.87
CA ASP A 155 8.97 32.06 -10.17
C ASP A 155 8.09 31.00 -10.87
N PHE A 156 8.15 29.76 -10.40
CA PHE A 156 7.32 28.65 -10.88
C PHE A 156 6.09 28.40 -10.01
N ALA A 157 5.87 29.19 -8.96
CA ALA A 157 4.70 29.07 -8.10
C ALA A 157 3.40 29.28 -8.91
N GLY A 158 2.41 28.41 -8.69
CA GLY A 158 1.13 28.44 -9.40
C GLY A 158 1.12 27.84 -10.81
N LYS A 159 2.25 27.27 -11.27
CA LYS A 159 2.34 26.52 -12.53
C LYS A 159 2.64 25.05 -12.24
N PRO A 160 2.10 24.10 -13.02
CA PRO A 160 2.52 22.70 -12.96
C PRO A 160 4.01 22.60 -13.29
N THR A 161 4.85 22.26 -12.30
CA THR A 161 6.30 22.22 -12.47
C THR A 161 6.81 20.85 -12.04
N VAL A 162 7.58 20.18 -12.91
CA VAL A 162 8.27 18.94 -12.59
C VAL A 162 9.72 19.29 -12.26
N VAL A 163 10.16 18.95 -11.05
CA VAL A 163 11.54 19.13 -10.60
C VAL A 163 12.23 17.77 -10.61
N ASN A 164 13.23 17.60 -11.45
CA ASN A 164 14.08 16.42 -11.46
C ASN A 164 15.43 16.77 -10.81
N LEU A 165 15.75 16.06 -9.72
CA LEU A 165 17.06 16.17 -9.07
C LEU A 165 17.96 15.10 -9.67
N TRP A 166 18.97 15.55 -10.41
CA TRP A 166 19.91 14.66 -11.08
C TRP A 166 21.36 15.02 -10.72
N ALA A 167 22.23 14.02 -10.72
CA ALA A 167 23.67 14.19 -10.53
C ALA A 167 24.45 13.34 -11.53
N THR A 168 25.66 13.74 -11.88
CA THR A 168 26.50 13.07 -12.89
C THR A 168 26.83 11.60 -12.54
N TRP A 169 26.70 11.23 -11.31
CA TRP A 169 26.90 9.86 -10.79
C TRP A 169 25.57 9.06 -10.65
N CYS A 170 24.42 9.65 -10.99
CA CYS A 170 23.17 8.89 -11.08
C CYS A 170 23.21 8.01 -12.32
N PRO A 171 22.94 6.69 -12.22
CA PRO A 171 22.78 5.84 -13.40
C PRO A 171 21.57 6.32 -14.23
N PRO A 172 21.61 6.12 -15.56
CA PRO A 172 20.50 6.48 -16.45
C PRO A 172 19.22 5.70 -16.16
#